data_d4f9a66ec5fd515c1330da7d12e6c947
#
_entry.id   d4f9a66ec5fd515c1330da7d12e6c947
#
_cell.length_a   1.000
_cell.length_b   1.000
_cell.length_c   1.000
_cell.angle_alpha   90.00
_cell.angle_beta   90.00
_cell.angle_gamma   90.00
#
_symmetry.space_group_name_H-M   'P 1'
#
loop_
_entity.id
_entity.type
_entity.pdbx_description
1 polymer ?
#
loop_
_entity_poly.entity_id
_entity_poly.type
_entity_poly.pdbx_seq_one_letter_code
_entity_poly.pdbx_strand_id
1 'polypeptide(L)'
;MDNKVDDVPNISGYTIASVLMQFLALMFFFLSLAGFMTGSIIGGVILVALGGLCEFLFVKMIKKILFWKKKEKEGISQSPVETIFADSLYRNDGESYEKASKLYCSQHGKKVNKLTKEDNDMIWQYIYGDFAYLLMWIIENGFYRPSKEYDEDEAEEAKADIAKIRKREALPTDFLNDHGGFFMEDEVSKKARGFVKEYFEGSFLDDVRAFAKDKLGTELYGFPFRWEDYDTFKPKIDEAYKKYQEDNLQPER
;
A
#
# COMPACT_ATOMS: atom_id res chain seq x y z
N MET A 1 10.04 -31.40 -2.99
CA MET A 1 10.16 -29.93 -3.05
C MET A 1 8.96 -29.47 -3.85
N ASP A 2 7.83 -29.27 -3.16
CA ASP A 2 6.58 -28.84 -3.79
C ASP A 2 6.58 -27.32 -3.84
N ASN A 3 6.78 -26.77 -5.05
CA ASN A 3 6.53 -25.37 -5.34
C ASN A 3 5.02 -25.12 -5.23
N LYS A 4 4.56 -24.63 -4.08
CA LYS A 4 3.28 -23.98 -3.99
C LYS A 4 3.36 -22.68 -4.78
N VAL A 5 2.75 -22.70 -5.94
CA VAL A 5 2.37 -21.49 -6.68
C VAL A 5 1.15 -20.93 -5.91
N ASP A 6 1.41 -20.05 -4.96
CA ASP A 6 0.35 -19.39 -4.19
C ASP A 6 0.06 -18.01 -4.80
N ASP A 7 -1.21 -17.89 -5.16
CA ASP A 7 -2.01 -16.68 -5.35
C ASP A 7 -1.71 -15.73 -6.53
N VAL A 8 -1.80 -16.28 -7.73
CA VAL A 8 -2.32 -15.46 -8.84
C VAL A 8 -3.74 -15.03 -8.44
N PRO A 9 -4.05 -13.70 -8.39
CA PRO A 9 -5.42 -13.26 -8.09
C PRO A 9 -6.35 -14.00 -9.04
N ASN A 10 -7.25 -14.77 -8.48
CA ASN A 10 -8.13 -15.64 -9.24
C ASN A 10 -9.06 -14.77 -10.11
N ILE A 11 -8.64 -14.48 -11.35
CA ILE A 11 -9.38 -13.66 -12.32
C ILE A 11 -10.82 -14.19 -12.45
N SER A 12 -11.03 -15.51 -12.28
CA SER A 12 -12.37 -16.10 -12.26
C SER A 12 -13.18 -15.62 -11.06
N GLY A 13 -12.56 -15.44 -9.90
CA GLY A 13 -13.21 -14.89 -8.70
C GLY A 13 -13.65 -13.44 -8.89
N TYR A 14 -12.80 -12.60 -9.47
CA TYR A 14 -13.14 -11.21 -9.80
C TYR A 14 -14.26 -11.13 -10.85
N THR A 15 -14.25 -11.99 -11.86
CA THR A 15 -15.31 -12.04 -12.87
C THR A 15 -16.65 -12.45 -12.26
N ILE A 16 -16.68 -13.43 -11.38
CA ILE A 16 -17.89 -13.86 -10.66
C ILE A 16 -18.38 -12.74 -9.74
N ALA A 17 -17.50 -12.10 -8.99
CA ALA A 17 -17.85 -10.99 -8.11
C ALA A 17 -18.41 -9.79 -8.91
N SER A 18 -17.85 -9.49 -10.10
CA SER A 18 -18.37 -8.41 -10.96
C SER A 18 -19.78 -8.68 -11.46
N VAL A 19 -20.07 -9.90 -11.88
CA VAL A 19 -21.42 -10.31 -12.30
C VAL A 19 -22.42 -10.23 -11.14
N LEU A 20 -22.02 -10.68 -9.95
CA LEU A 20 -22.84 -10.59 -8.75
C LEU A 20 -23.16 -9.13 -8.37
N MET A 21 -22.19 -8.22 -8.47
CA MET A 21 -22.38 -6.80 -8.18
C MET A 21 -23.35 -6.14 -9.17
N GLN A 22 -23.26 -6.46 -10.46
CA GLN A 22 -24.24 -5.98 -11.46
C GLN A 22 -25.64 -6.48 -11.17
N PHE A 23 -25.76 -7.76 -10.80
CA PHE A 23 -27.06 -8.34 -10.44
C PHE A 23 -27.68 -7.66 -9.22
N LEU A 24 -26.87 -7.36 -8.20
CA LEU A 24 -27.30 -6.62 -7.01
C LEU A 24 -27.72 -5.18 -7.34
N ALA A 25 -26.98 -4.47 -8.18
CA ALA A 25 -27.35 -3.11 -8.61
C ALA A 25 -28.68 -3.09 -9.34
N LEU A 26 -28.91 -4.03 -10.27
CA LEU A 26 -30.18 -4.21 -10.96
C LEU A 26 -31.32 -4.53 -9.97
N MET A 27 -31.09 -5.43 -9.02
CA MET A 27 -32.08 -5.77 -8.02
C MET A 27 -32.47 -4.56 -7.15
N PHE A 28 -31.50 -3.75 -6.71
CA PHE A 28 -31.78 -2.51 -5.96
C PHE A 28 -32.53 -1.49 -6.80
N PHE A 29 -32.25 -1.39 -8.09
CA PHE A 29 -33.00 -0.52 -9.01
C PHE A 29 -34.47 -0.92 -9.10
N PHE A 30 -34.78 -2.21 -9.31
CA PHE A 30 -36.15 -2.68 -9.38
C PHE A 30 -36.90 -2.55 -8.06
N LEU A 31 -36.25 -2.85 -6.92
CA LEU A 31 -36.82 -2.66 -5.59
C LEU A 31 -37.10 -1.17 -5.30
N SER A 32 -36.24 -0.27 -5.76
CA SER A 32 -36.44 1.16 -5.66
C SER A 32 -37.69 1.61 -6.43
N LEU A 33 -37.85 1.11 -7.66
CA LEU A 33 -39.03 1.39 -8.47
C LEU A 33 -40.32 0.93 -7.76
N ALA A 34 -40.31 -0.27 -7.19
CA ALA A 34 -41.44 -0.79 -6.40
C ALA A 34 -41.71 0.06 -5.15
N GLY A 35 -40.67 0.53 -4.47
CA GLY A 35 -40.77 1.44 -3.32
C GLY A 35 -41.46 2.75 -3.67
N PHE A 36 -41.10 3.37 -4.78
CA PHE A 36 -41.76 4.59 -5.27
C PHE A 36 -43.24 4.34 -5.67
N MET A 37 -43.53 3.20 -6.29
CA MET A 37 -44.92 2.84 -6.65
C MET A 37 -45.82 2.61 -5.44
N THR A 38 -45.27 2.17 -4.30
CA THR A 38 -45.98 1.96 -3.05
C THR A 38 -46.06 3.22 -2.15
N GLY A 39 -45.52 4.35 -2.63
CA GLY A 39 -45.54 5.64 -1.91
C GLY A 39 -44.44 5.78 -0.84
N SER A 40 -43.50 4.85 -0.74
CA SER A 40 -42.38 4.93 0.18
C SER A 40 -41.19 5.69 -0.42
N ILE A 41 -41.25 7.00 -0.46
CA ILE A 41 -40.22 7.87 -1.06
C ILE A 41 -38.84 7.63 -0.39
N ILE A 42 -38.80 7.57 0.94
CA ILE A 42 -37.54 7.38 1.69
C ILE A 42 -36.89 6.04 1.36
N GLY A 43 -37.69 4.96 1.31
CA GLY A 43 -37.19 3.63 0.93
C GLY A 43 -36.66 3.60 -0.49
N GLY A 44 -37.35 4.26 -1.44
CA GLY A 44 -36.89 4.40 -2.82
C GLY A 44 -35.54 5.11 -2.94
N VAL A 45 -35.34 6.24 -2.24
CA VAL A 45 -34.08 7.00 -2.25
C VAL A 45 -32.92 6.19 -1.69
N ILE A 46 -33.12 5.48 -0.59
CA ILE A 46 -32.06 4.64 0.00
C ILE A 46 -31.62 3.53 -0.96
N LEU A 47 -32.58 2.88 -1.65
CA LEU A 47 -32.29 1.82 -2.61
C LEU A 47 -31.56 2.34 -3.86
N VAL A 48 -31.87 3.56 -4.33
CA VAL A 48 -31.11 4.21 -5.42
C VAL A 48 -29.67 4.50 -4.98
N ALA A 49 -29.45 4.99 -3.78
CA ALA A 49 -28.11 5.26 -3.26
C ALA A 49 -27.27 3.97 -3.15
N LEU A 50 -27.87 2.86 -2.68
CA LEU A 50 -27.21 1.56 -2.61
C LEU A 50 -26.89 1.02 -4.00
N GLY A 51 -27.78 1.16 -4.96
CA GLY A 51 -27.54 0.80 -6.36
C GLY A 51 -26.37 1.58 -6.96
N GLY A 52 -26.33 2.89 -6.75
CA GLY A 52 -25.22 3.75 -7.18
C GLY A 52 -23.87 3.36 -6.58
N LEU A 53 -23.84 2.97 -5.30
CA LEU A 53 -22.64 2.47 -4.65
C LEU A 53 -22.16 1.14 -5.29
N CYS A 54 -23.08 0.22 -5.59
CA CYS A 54 -22.76 -1.03 -6.26
C CYS A 54 -22.17 -0.79 -7.67
N GLU A 55 -22.74 0.14 -8.45
CA GLU A 55 -22.22 0.52 -9.76
C GLU A 55 -20.83 1.14 -9.66
N PHE A 56 -20.60 2.01 -8.71
CA PHE A 56 -19.27 2.62 -8.48
C PHE A 56 -18.21 1.57 -8.18
N LEU A 57 -18.49 0.63 -7.27
CA LEU A 57 -17.58 -0.47 -6.95
C LEU A 57 -17.36 -1.41 -8.14
N PHE A 58 -18.40 -1.65 -8.94
CA PHE A 58 -18.31 -2.43 -10.16
C PHE A 58 -17.38 -1.78 -11.20
N VAL A 59 -17.51 -0.47 -11.44
CA VAL A 59 -16.64 0.27 -12.38
C VAL A 59 -15.17 0.22 -11.92
N LYS A 60 -14.89 0.43 -10.63
CA LYS A 60 -13.53 0.28 -10.06
C LYS A 60 -12.96 -1.13 -10.34
N MET A 61 -13.76 -2.15 -10.13
CA MET A 61 -13.33 -3.55 -10.32
C MET A 61 -13.11 -3.89 -11.80
N ILE A 62 -13.97 -3.43 -12.72
CA ILE A 62 -13.79 -3.63 -14.16
C ILE A 62 -12.55 -2.92 -14.69
N LYS A 63 -12.30 -1.67 -14.26
CA LYS A 63 -11.08 -0.94 -14.64
C LYS A 63 -9.83 -1.76 -14.23
N LYS A 64 -9.82 -2.33 -13.03
CA LYS A 64 -8.73 -3.17 -12.54
C LYS A 64 -8.55 -4.45 -13.39
N ILE A 65 -9.65 -5.15 -13.75
CA ILE A 65 -9.62 -6.34 -14.62
C ILE A 65 -9.14 -6.00 -16.04
N LEU A 66 -9.61 -4.89 -16.61
CA LEU A 66 -9.23 -4.46 -17.96
C LEU A 66 -7.75 -4.06 -18.03
N PHE A 67 -7.26 -3.40 -17.00
CA PHE A 67 -5.85 -3.10 -16.86
C PHE A 67 -4.99 -4.38 -16.90
N TRP A 68 -5.36 -5.40 -16.13
CA TRP A 68 -4.67 -6.69 -16.12
C TRP A 68 -4.74 -7.42 -17.46
N LYS A 69 -5.92 -7.44 -18.11
CA LYS A 69 -6.10 -8.05 -19.44
C LYS A 69 -5.34 -7.31 -20.55
N LYS A 70 -5.13 -6.02 -20.41
CA LYS A 70 -4.34 -5.25 -21.37
C LYS A 70 -2.86 -5.64 -21.26
N LYS A 71 -2.32 -5.77 -20.03
CA LYS A 71 -0.95 -6.24 -19.80
C LYS A 71 -0.72 -7.68 -20.31
N GLU A 72 -1.69 -8.57 -20.13
CA GLU A 72 -1.62 -9.94 -20.65
C GLU A 72 -1.55 -10.00 -22.18
N LYS A 73 -2.24 -9.10 -22.89
CA LYS A 73 -2.22 -9.01 -24.37
C LYS A 73 -0.93 -8.43 -24.95
N GLU A 74 -0.19 -7.65 -24.20
CA GLU A 74 1.06 -7.00 -24.66
C GLU A 74 2.26 -7.96 -24.69
N GLY A 75 2.04 -9.27 -24.52
CA GLY A 75 3.02 -10.30 -24.81
C GLY A 75 4.19 -10.38 -23.83
N ILE A 76 4.03 -9.87 -22.62
CA ILE A 76 5.03 -9.96 -21.56
C ILE A 76 5.01 -11.41 -21.04
N SER A 77 5.92 -12.23 -21.55
CA SER A 77 6.10 -13.67 -21.26
C SER A 77 6.73 -13.94 -19.88
N GLN A 78 6.79 -12.96 -18.99
CA GLN A 78 7.13 -13.17 -17.59
C GLN A 78 5.84 -13.15 -16.79
N SER A 79 5.77 -13.89 -15.68
CA SER A 79 4.56 -13.87 -14.87
C SER A 79 4.20 -12.41 -14.57
N PRO A 80 2.92 -12.00 -14.65
CA PRO A 80 2.52 -10.60 -14.41
C PRO A 80 3.05 -10.07 -13.07
N VAL A 81 3.21 -10.95 -12.11
CA VAL A 81 3.76 -10.70 -10.78
C VAL A 81 5.24 -10.27 -10.85
N GLU A 82 6.11 -10.98 -11.59
CA GLU A 82 7.53 -10.63 -11.68
C GLU A 82 7.77 -9.30 -12.40
N THR A 83 6.98 -8.99 -13.43
CA THR A 83 7.17 -7.75 -14.21
C THR A 83 6.71 -6.50 -13.46
N ILE A 84 5.65 -6.60 -12.65
CA ILE A 84 5.17 -5.47 -11.82
C ILE A 84 6.15 -5.17 -10.70
N PHE A 85 6.83 -6.20 -10.20
CA PHE A 85 7.75 -6.08 -9.07
C PHE A 85 9.19 -5.77 -9.47
N ALA A 86 9.54 -5.85 -10.75
CA ALA A 86 10.89 -5.54 -11.22
C ALA A 86 11.33 -4.11 -10.89
N ASP A 87 10.37 -3.17 -10.86
CA ASP A 87 10.61 -1.75 -10.59
C ASP A 87 10.11 -1.32 -9.20
N SER A 88 9.74 -2.25 -8.31
CA SER A 88 9.35 -1.89 -6.95
C SER A 88 10.58 -1.64 -6.08
N LEU A 89 10.63 -0.45 -5.46
CA LEU A 89 11.63 -0.12 -4.45
C LEU A 89 11.36 -0.88 -3.15
N TYR A 90 10.11 -0.94 -2.73
CA TYR A 90 9.65 -1.64 -1.53
C TYR A 90 8.54 -2.62 -1.88
N ARG A 91 8.61 -3.79 -1.29
CA ARG A 91 7.60 -4.85 -1.39
C ARG A 91 7.53 -5.62 -0.09
N ASN A 92 6.30 -5.81 0.39
CA ASN A 92 6.07 -6.76 1.48
C ASN A 92 6.03 -8.20 0.96
N ASP A 93 6.64 -9.11 1.70
CA ASP A 93 6.58 -10.55 1.47
C ASP A 93 5.90 -11.31 2.63
N GLY A 94 5.54 -12.58 2.39
CA GLY A 94 4.87 -13.41 3.37
C GLY A 94 5.72 -13.73 4.63
N GLU A 95 7.04 -13.67 4.53
CA GLU A 95 7.95 -13.92 5.65
C GLU A 95 7.86 -12.79 6.67
N SER A 96 7.71 -11.55 6.21
CA SER A 96 7.50 -10.37 7.05
C SER A 96 6.25 -10.51 7.91
N TYR A 97 5.14 -11.02 7.34
CA TYR A 97 3.90 -11.24 8.10
C TYR A 97 4.05 -12.28 9.20
N GLU A 98 4.71 -13.41 8.92
CA GLU A 98 4.94 -14.45 9.92
C GLU A 98 5.77 -13.92 11.09
N LYS A 99 6.82 -13.15 10.81
CA LYS A 99 7.69 -12.56 11.82
C LYS A 99 6.95 -11.49 12.63
N ALA A 100 6.28 -10.56 11.98
CA ALA A 100 5.50 -9.50 12.64
C ALA A 100 4.40 -10.06 13.54
N SER A 101 3.65 -11.08 13.07
CA SER A 101 2.59 -11.71 13.86
C SER A 101 3.11 -12.41 15.11
N LYS A 102 4.28 -13.06 15.04
CA LYS A 102 4.93 -13.66 16.21
C LYS A 102 5.34 -12.61 17.23
N LEU A 103 5.96 -11.52 16.76
CA LEU A 103 6.39 -10.41 17.62
C LEU A 103 5.18 -9.71 18.27
N TYR A 104 4.16 -9.40 17.46
CA TYR A 104 2.92 -8.81 17.94
C TYR A 104 2.26 -9.69 19.01
N CYS A 105 2.12 -10.99 18.74
CA CYS A 105 1.54 -11.94 19.70
C CYS A 105 2.34 -12.00 21.00
N SER A 106 3.67 -11.99 20.92
CA SER A 106 4.55 -11.99 22.09
C SER A 106 4.38 -10.72 22.92
N GLN A 107 4.32 -9.56 22.29
CA GLN A 107 4.16 -8.26 22.97
C GLN A 107 2.79 -8.08 23.62
N HIS A 108 1.73 -8.65 23.01
CA HIS A 108 0.34 -8.47 23.45
C HIS A 108 -0.24 -9.69 24.19
N GLY A 109 0.56 -10.73 24.48
CA GLY A 109 0.09 -11.94 25.17
C GLY A 109 -0.96 -12.73 24.38
N LYS A 110 -0.94 -12.63 23.04
CA LYS A 110 -1.92 -13.27 22.14
C LYS A 110 -1.35 -14.55 21.51
N LYS A 111 -2.23 -15.35 20.90
CA LYS A 111 -1.83 -16.53 20.11
C LYS A 111 -2.17 -16.29 18.64
N VAL A 112 -1.27 -16.67 17.74
CA VAL A 112 -1.42 -16.47 16.29
C VAL A 112 -2.76 -17.03 15.75
N ASN A 113 -3.20 -18.18 16.24
CA ASN A 113 -4.47 -18.80 15.83
C ASN A 113 -5.73 -18.17 16.44
N LYS A 114 -5.60 -17.07 17.19
CA LYS A 114 -6.70 -16.33 17.83
C LYS A 114 -6.66 -14.82 17.49
N LEU A 115 -5.93 -14.46 16.43
CA LEU A 115 -5.89 -13.08 15.97
C LEU A 115 -7.25 -12.65 15.42
N THR A 116 -7.69 -11.46 15.81
CA THR A 116 -8.90 -10.80 15.26
C THR A 116 -8.55 -10.06 13.98
N LYS A 117 -9.54 -9.45 13.32
CA LYS A 117 -9.32 -8.58 12.17
C LYS A 117 -8.47 -7.36 12.57
N GLU A 118 -8.81 -6.75 13.70
CA GLU A 118 -8.09 -5.59 14.24
C GLU A 118 -6.64 -5.92 14.57
N ASP A 119 -6.38 -7.13 15.06
CA ASP A 119 -5.00 -7.60 15.28
C ASP A 119 -4.24 -7.72 13.96
N ASN A 120 -4.87 -8.25 12.93
CA ASN A 120 -4.27 -8.35 11.60
C ASN A 120 -4.00 -6.97 11.00
N ASP A 121 -4.93 -6.03 11.13
CA ASP A 121 -4.74 -4.65 10.67
C ASP A 121 -3.54 -4.00 11.38
N MET A 122 -3.39 -4.24 12.70
CA MET A 122 -2.21 -3.77 13.46
C MET A 122 -0.91 -4.47 13.02
N ILE A 123 -0.94 -5.77 12.72
CA ILE A 123 0.25 -6.49 12.24
C ILE A 123 0.74 -5.89 10.90
N TRP A 124 -0.17 -5.48 10.01
CA TRP A 124 0.21 -4.77 8.79
C TRP A 124 0.89 -3.42 9.08
N GLN A 125 0.42 -2.68 10.09
CA GLN A 125 1.11 -1.46 10.54
C GLN A 125 2.54 -1.74 11.03
N TYR A 126 2.78 -2.89 11.66
CA TYR A 126 4.12 -3.31 12.08
C TYR A 126 5.01 -3.67 10.89
N ILE A 127 4.44 -4.31 9.86
CA ILE A 127 5.17 -4.69 8.65
C ILE A 127 5.62 -3.45 7.86
N TYR A 128 4.74 -2.47 7.73
CA TYR A 128 5.05 -1.25 6.98
C TYR A 128 5.87 -0.24 7.79
N GLY A 129 5.99 -0.45 9.10
CA GLY A 129 6.60 0.50 10.03
C GLY A 129 8.05 0.85 9.70
N ASP A 130 8.83 -0.11 9.20
CA ASP A 130 10.22 0.11 8.82
C ASP A 130 10.35 1.03 7.60
N PHE A 131 9.70 0.70 6.49
CA PHE A 131 9.75 1.51 5.27
C PHE A 131 9.05 2.86 5.43
N ALA A 132 8.06 2.95 6.31
CA ALA A 132 7.31 4.18 6.56
C ALA A 132 8.21 5.37 6.97
N TYR A 133 9.34 5.12 7.63
CA TYR A 133 10.31 6.17 7.94
C TYR A 133 10.95 6.76 6.68
N LEU A 134 11.35 5.93 5.73
CA LEU A 134 11.92 6.39 4.47
C LEU A 134 10.86 7.05 3.59
N LEU A 135 9.66 6.47 3.53
CA LEU A 135 8.52 7.04 2.81
C LEU A 135 8.17 8.44 3.35
N MET A 136 8.08 8.59 4.68
CA MET A 136 7.82 9.90 5.27
C MET A 136 8.91 10.92 4.93
N TRP A 137 10.17 10.50 4.95
CA TRP A 137 11.29 11.36 4.55
C TRP A 137 11.17 11.80 3.07
N ILE A 138 10.80 10.89 2.18
CA ILE A 138 10.54 11.18 0.76
C ILE A 138 9.41 12.21 0.62
N ILE A 139 8.32 12.04 1.38
CA ILE A 139 7.15 12.93 1.36
C ILE A 139 7.51 14.32 1.89
N GLU A 140 8.16 14.39 3.04
CA GLU A 140 8.50 15.66 3.72
C GLU A 140 9.44 16.51 2.88
N ASN A 141 10.40 15.89 2.19
CA ASN A 141 11.34 16.57 1.30
C ASN A 141 10.76 16.88 -0.09
N GLY A 142 9.49 16.55 -0.35
CA GLY A 142 8.83 16.82 -1.63
C GLY A 142 9.36 15.98 -2.78
N PHE A 143 9.91 14.81 -2.49
CA PHE A 143 10.46 13.90 -3.49
C PHE A 143 9.44 12.90 -4.01
N TYR A 144 8.26 12.78 -3.39
CA TYR A 144 7.19 11.92 -3.88
C TYR A 144 6.62 12.43 -5.22
N ARG A 145 6.30 11.49 -6.10
CA ARG A 145 5.53 11.68 -7.35
C ARG A 145 4.60 10.48 -7.53
N PRO A 146 3.36 10.66 -8.02
CA PRO A 146 2.53 9.52 -8.40
C PRO A 146 3.25 8.65 -9.44
N SER A 147 3.08 7.33 -9.34
CA SER A 147 3.60 6.42 -10.33
C SER A 147 3.01 6.72 -11.72
N LYS A 148 3.78 6.46 -12.76
CA LYS A 148 3.32 6.53 -14.15
C LYS A 148 2.30 5.44 -14.50
N GLU A 149 2.25 4.40 -13.68
CA GLU A 149 1.32 3.29 -13.83
C GLU A 149 -0.09 3.64 -13.31
N TYR A 150 -0.23 4.70 -12.52
CA TYR A 150 -1.51 5.18 -12.00
C TYR A 150 -2.33 5.83 -13.12
N ASP A 151 -3.62 5.55 -13.12
CA ASP A 151 -4.55 6.36 -13.90
C ASP A 151 -4.73 7.75 -13.26
N GLU A 152 -5.50 8.62 -13.91
CA GLU A 152 -5.68 10.00 -13.46
C GLU A 152 -6.35 10.07 -12.07
N ASP A 153 -7.36 9.21 -11.83
CA ASP A 153 -8.08 9.16 -10.57
C ASP A 153 -7.18 8.63 -9.44
N GLU A 154 -6.42 7.56 -9.71
CA GLU A 154 -5.45 6.97 -8.76
C GLU A 154 -4.34 7.97 -8.42
N ALA A 155 -3.84 8.71 -9.42
CA ALA A 155 -2.80 9.71 -9.20
C ALA A 155 -3.30 10.89 -8.35
N GLU A 156 -4.55 11.32 -8.50
CA GLU A 156 -5.15 12.37 -7.67
C GLU A 156 -5.43 11.86 -6.24
N GLU A 157 -5.93 10.63 -6.08
CA GLU A 157 -6.12 10.00 -4.77
C GLU A 157 -4.79 9.90 -4.01
N ALA A 158 -3.74 9.39 -4.66
CA ALA A 158 -2.41 9.30 -4.08
C ALA A 158 -1.85 10.67 -3.66
N LYS A 159 -2.02 11.71 -4.48
CA LYS A 159 -1.60 13.08 -4.10
C LYS A 159 -2.36 13.61 -2.90
N ALA A 160 -3.67 13.34 -2.81
CA ALA A 160 -4.49 13.77 -1.69
C ALA A 160 -4.05 13.09 -0.38
N ASP A 161 -3.73 11.79 -0.43
CA ASP A 161 -3.26 11.05 0.74
C ASP A 161 -1.86 11.50 1.17
N ILE A 162 -0.95 11.70 0.23
CA ILE A 162 0.37 12.28 0.52
C ILE A 162 0.25 13.69 1.14
N ALA A 163 -0.72 14.48 0.73
CA ALA A 163 -0.96 15.79 1.35
C ALA A 163 -1.43 15.69 2.81
N LYS A 164 -2.27 14.70 3.15
CA LYS A 164 -2.69 14.40 4.53
C LYS A 164 -1.50 13.93 5.38
N ILE A 165 -0.70 12.99 4.84
CA ILE A 165 0.48 12.46 5.54
C ILE A 165 1.47 13.60 5.83
N ARG A 166 1.74 14.49 4.88
CA ARG A 166 2.62 15.65 5.07
C ARG A 166 2.17 16.55 6.20
N LYS A 167 0.85 16.67 6.43
CA LYS A 167 0.26 17.42 7.54
C LYS A 167 0.16 16.61 8.83
N ARG A 168 0.58 15.35 8.82
CA ARG A 168 0.43 14.38 9.93
C ARG A 168 -1.04 14.08 10.30
N GLU A 169 -1.94 14.20 9.31
CA GLU A 169 -3.37 13.87 9.41
C GLU A 169 -3.67 12.40 9.07
N ALA A 170 -2.70 11.70 8.46
CA ALA A 170 -2.73 10.27 8.14
C ALA A 170 -1.33 9.67 8.32
N LEU A 171 -1.21 8.35 8.43
CA LEU A 171 0.06 7.66 8.60
C LEU A 171 0.64 7.22 7.23
N PRO A 172 1.98 7.22 7.05
CA PRO A 172 2.60 6.66 5.85
C PRO A 172 2.28 5.16 5.65
N THR A 173 2.04 4.43 6.73
CA THR A 173 1.62 3.02 6.71
C THR A 173 0.23 2.81 6.15
N ASP A 174 -0.68 3.78 6.32
CA ASP A 174 -2.02 3.73 5.72
C ASP A 174 -1.91 3.80 4.20
N PHE A 175 -1.06 4.72 3.68
CA PHE A 175 -0.77 4.81 2.26
C PHE A 175 -0.23 3.50 1.68
N LEU A 176 0.74 2.88 2.35
CA LEU A 176 1.28 1.58 1.91
C LEU A 176 0.22 0.49 1.91
N ASN A 177 -0.64 0.45 2.93
CA ASN A 177 -1.73 -0.51 3.01
C ASN A 177 -2.74 -0.34 1.86
N ASP A 178 -3.13 0.89 1.57
CA ASP A 178 -4.11 1.21 0.52
C ASP A 178 -3.55 0.96 -0.89
N HIS A 179 -2.22 1.04 -1.04
CA HIS A 179 -1.48 0.72 -2.27
C HIS A 179 -0.98 -0.74 -2.32
N GLY A 180 -1.55 -1.63 -1.50
CA GLY A 180 -1.28 -3.08 -1.54
C GLY A 180 0.13 -3.48 -1.07
N GLY A 181 0.79 -2.65 -0.27
CA GLY A 181 2.12 -2.92 0.29
C GLY A 181 3.27 -2.72 -0.69
N PHE A 182 3.08 -1.91 -1.74
CA PHE A 182 4.10 -1.60 -2.73
C PHE A 182 4.45 -0.12 -2.72
N PHE A 183 5.70 0.16 -3.09
CA PHE A 183 6.15 1.50 -3.42
C PHE A 183 7.12 1.40 -4.60
N MET A 184 6.79 2.11 -5.68
CA MET A 184 7.51 1.99 -6.94
C MET A 184 8.70 2.93 -6.99
N GLU A 185 9.75 2.54 -7.73
CA GLU A 185 10.94 3.38 -7.90
C GLU A 185 10.60 4.73 -8.56
N ASP A 186 9.64 4.74 -9.48
CA ASP A 186 9.24 5.97 -10.18
C ASP A 186 8.36 6.91 -9.35
N GLU A 187 7.86 6.47 -8.19
CA GLU A 187 7.21 7.34 -7.21
C GLU A 187 8.19 8.25 -6.48
N VAL A 188 9.50 7.99 -6.62
CA VAL A 188 10.54 8.90 -6.16
C VAL A 188 10.99 9.81 -7.30
N SER A 189 11.06 11.12 -7.04
CA SER A 189 11.55 12.10 -8.00
C SER A 189 12.98 11.77 -8.45
N LYS A 190 13.33 12.07 -9.70
CA LYS A 190 14.67 11.81 -10.26
C LYS A 190 15.80 12.36 -9.38
N LYS A 191 15.56 13.46 -8.66
CA LYS A 191 16.55 14.10 -7.79
C LYS A 191 16.98 13.23 -6.61
N ALA A 192 16.07 12.44 -6.05
CA ALA A 192 16.35 11.63 -4.86
C ALA A 192 16.37 10.13 -5.16
N ARG A 193 15.94 9.69 -6.34
CA ARG A 193 15.76 8.28 -6.68
C ARG A 193 17.03 7.45 -6.49
N GLY A 194 18.16 7.94 -6.99
CA GLY A 194 19.44 7.25 -6.83
C GLY A 194 19.80 7.04 -5.37
N PHE A 195 19.68 8.09 -4.56
CA PHE A 195 19.90 7.99 -3.11
C PHE A 195 18.96 7.00 -2.45
N VAL A 196 17.65 7.14 -2.68
CA VAL A 196 16.64 6.31 -2.03
C VAL A 196 16.87 4.83 -2.34
N LYS A 197 17.17 4.50 -3.59
CA LYS A 197 17.50 3.13 -4.01
C LYS A 197 18.76 2.62 -3.33
N GLU A 198 19.87 3.34 -3.44
CA GLU A 198 21.16 2.93 -2.87
C GLU A 198 21.08 2.78 -1.34
N TYR A 199 20.40 3.71 -0.66
CA TYR A 199 20.25 3.67 0.78
C TYR A 199 19.36 2.52 1.23
N PHE A 200 18.22 2.29 0.56
CA PHE A 200 17.29 1.21 0.87
C PHE A 200 17.91 -0.18 0.65
N GLU A 201 18.59 -0.39 -0.49
CA GLU A 201 19.30 -1.65 -0.80
C GLU A 201 20.56 -1.85 0.06
N GLY A 202 21.12 -0.77 0.58
CA GLY A 202 22.35 -0.76 1.37
C GLY A 202 22.11 -0.80 2.88
N SER A 203 22.20 0.36 3.51
CA SER A 203 22.29 0.46 4.99
C SER A 203 20.97 0.77 5.70
N PHE A 204 19.90 1.12 4.99
CA PHE A 204 18.65 1.57 5.60
C PHE A 204 18.08 0.57 6.61
N LEU A 205 17.94 -0.70 6.21
CA LEU A 205 17.37 -1.72 7.11
C LEU A 205 18.27 -2.00 8.32
N ASP A 206 19.57 -1.84 8.17
CA ASP A 206 20.50 -1.97 9.30
C ASP A 206 20.38 -0.78 10.25
N ASP A 207 20.23 0.42 9.73
CA ASP A 207 19.98 1.63 10.52
C ASP A 207 18.65 1.54 11.27
N VAL A 208 17.57 1.08 10.63
CA VAL A 208 16.26 0.86 11.27
C VAL A 208 16.35 -0.24 12.32
N ARG A 209 17.06 -1.33 12.04
CA ARG A 209 17.28 -2.43 13.00
C ARG A 209 18.05 -1.96 14.25
N ALA A 210 19.10 -1.18 14.06
CA ALA A 210 19.84 -0.59 15.17
C ALA A 210 18.95 0.34 16.00
N PHE A 211 18.18 1.21 15.33
CA PHE A 211 17.24 2.10 16.00
C PHE A 211 16.16 1.34 16.77
N ALA A 212 15.53 0.32 16.17
CA ALA A 212 14.55 -0.52 16.84
C ALA A 212 15.10 -1.15 18.12
N LYS A 213 16.30 -1.70 18.05
CA LYS A 213 16.98 -2.33 19.19
C LYS A 213 17.35 -1.31 20.28
N ASP A 214 17.98 -0.20 19.91
CA ASP A 214 18.62 0.72 20.85
C ASP A 214 17.63 1.73 21.45
N LYS A 215 16.60 2.11 20.72
CA LYS A 215 15.61 3.12 21.13
C LYS A 215 14.27 2.55 21.50
N LEU A 216 13.81 1.50 20.79
CA LEU A 216 12.48 0.93 20.98
C LEU A 216 12.51 -0.38 21.79
N GLY A 217 13.70 -0.97 22.00
CA GLY A 217 13.86 -2.23 22.74
C GLY A 217 13.19 -3.43 22.04
N THR A 218 13.09 -3.39 20.72
CA THR A 218 12.44 -4.42 19.90
C THR A 218 13.27 -4.77 18.66
N GLU A 219 12.72 -5.61 17.80
CA GLU A 219 13.32 -5.99 16.52
C GLU A 219 12.57 -5.36 15.33
N LEU A 220 13.15 -5.50 14.14
CA LEU A 220 12.49 -5.19 12.88
C LEU A 220 11.14 -5.92 12.79
N TYR A 221 10.08 -5.22 12.35
CA TYR A 221 8.68 -5.65 12.37
C TYR A 221 8.06 -5.80 13.78
N GLY A 222 8.73 -5.31 14.82
CA GLY A 222 8.22 -5.35 16.20
C GLY A 222 7.60 -4.05 16.70
N PHE A 223 7.33 -3.08 15.81
CA PHE A 223 6.79 -1.77 16.16
C PHE A 223 5.99 -1.16 14.99
N PRO A 224 4.90 -0.43 15.27
CA PRO A 224 4.20 0.36 14.27
C PRO A 224 4.94 1.69 14.06
N PHE A 225 4.64 2.38 12.95
CA PHE A 225 5.11 3.75 12.75
C PHE A 225 4.53 4.69 13.81
N ARG A 226 5.38 5.57 14.37
CA ARG A 226 5.00 6.68 15.24
C ARG A 226 5.77 7.93 14.86
N TRP A 227 5.13 9.09 14.98
CA TRP A 227 5.72 10.38 14.59
C TRP A 227 6.96 10.73 15.42
N GLU A 228 6.92 10.46 16.71
CA GLU A 228 8.02 10.72 17.63
C GLU A 228 9.26 9.87 17.30
N ASP A 229 9.02 8.64 16.86
CA ASP A 229 10.10 7.73 16.45
C ASP A 229 10.69 8.19 15.11
N TYR A 230 9.84 8.63 14.17
CA TYR A 230 10.29 9.23 12.92
C TYR A 230 11.12 10.49 13.16
N ASP A 231 10.65 11.42 13.99
CA ASP A 231 11.38 12.65 14.30
C ASP A 231 12.75 12.36 14.92
N THR A 232 12.87 11.24 15.67
CA THR A 232 14.13 10.77 16.25
C THR A 232 15.03 10.09 15.21
N PHE A 233 14.47 9.35 14.26
CA PHE A 233 15.21 8.60 13.24
C PHE A 233 15.58 9.47 12.02
N LYS A 234 14.78 10.47 11.67
CA LYS A 234 14.96 11.34 10.50
C LYS A 234 16.37 11.90 10.33
N PRO A 235 17.08 12.38 11.40
CA PRO A 235 18.45 12.88 11.26
C PRO A 235 19.42 11.87 10.67
N LYS A 236 19.17 10.56 10.86
CA LYS A 236 19.99 9.49 10.30
C LYS A 236 19.83 9.42 8.77
N ILE A 237 18.60 9.57 8.28
CA ILE A 237 18.34 9.62 6.82
C ILE A 237 18.93 10.90 6.21
N ASP A 238 18.79 12.04 6.91
CA ASP A 238 19.36 13.33 6.47
C ASP A 238 20.89 13.26 6.35
N GLU A 239 21.57 12.62 7.31
CA GLU A 239 23.03 12.39 7.29
C GLU A 239 23.43 11.51 6.09
N ALA A 240 22.71 10.40 5.87
CA ALA A 240 22.96 9.51 4.74
C ALA A 240 22.74 10.24 3.39
N TYR A 241 21.71 11.05 3.27
CA TYR A 241 21.44 11.83 2.06
C TYR A 241 22.52 12.89 1.81
N LYS A 242 22.96 13.58 2.86
CA LYS A 242 24.05 14.54 2.77
C LYS A 242 25.34 13.88 2.26
N LYS A 243 25.70 12.74 2.85
CA LYS A 243 26.86 11.97 2.42
C LYS A 243 26.76 11.55 0.94
N TYR A 244 25.59 11.01 0.55
CA TYR A 244 25.34 10.65 -0.85
C TYR A 244 25.54 11.85 -1.80
N GLN A 245 25.08 13.03 -1.41
CA GLN A 245 25.27 14.25 -2.21
C GLN A 245 26.76 14.64 -2.31
N GLU A 246 27.51 14.55 -1.21
CA GLU A 246 28.94 14.85 -1.21
C GLU A 246 29.73 13.87 -2.09
N ASP A 247 29.40 12.59 -2.05
CA ASP A 247 30.06 11.55 -2.86
C ASP A 247 29.72 11.67 -4.36
N ASN A 248 28.52 12.11 -4.73
CA ASN A 248 28.05 12.22 -6.11
C ASN A 248 28.21 13.63 -6.73
N LEU A 249 28.53 14.65 -5.92
CA LEU A 249 28.80 16.03 -6.40
C LEU A 249 30.29 16.30 -6.62
N GLN A 250 31.18 15.33 -6.39
CA GLN A 250 32.58 15.51 -6.76
C GLN A 250 32.69 15.52 -8.29
N PRO A 251 33.12 16.62 -8.92
CA PRO A 251 33.38 16.61 -10.35
C PRO A 251 34.48 15.57 -10.63
N GLU A 252 34.27 14.79 -11.68
CA GLU A 252 35.30 13.87 -12.21
C GLU A 252 36.63 14.62 -12.28
N ARG A 253 37.62 14.19 -11.53
CA ARG A 253 38.98 14.71 -11.55
C ARG A 253 39.75 14.15 -12.74
#